data_6bf4e0b12a698d23e820488884418249
#
_entry.id   6bf4e0b12a698d23e820488884418249
#
_cell.length_a   1.000
_cell.length_b   1.000
_cell.length_c   1.000
_cell.angle_alpha   90.00
_cell.angle_beta   90.00
_cell.angle_gamma   90.00
#
_symmetry.space_group_name_H-M   'P 1'
#
loop_
_entity.id
_entity.type
_entity.pdbx_description
1 polymer ?
#
loop_
_entity_poly.entity_id
_entity_poly.type
_entity_poly.pdbx_seq_one_letter_code
_entity_poly.pdbx_strand_id
1 'polypeptide(L)'
;MSNETRAKIVKAAPNRWLVFCILTLSGGIAFKLSSMKDMFYVPMQQFMGLSNTQIGGALSAYGIVQTIGLIAGIYICDMFSKKYMIGGSLIGLGAVGVYLSTFPGYWGFLAAFGVMAILGEVTYWPVLLKAIRLLGDEKTQGRMFGFLEMGRGIVDVII
;
A
#
# COMPACT_ATOMS: atom_id res chain seq x y z
N MET A 1 12.07 21.39 6.01
CA MET A 1 13.16 20.91 5.11
C MET A 1 13.44 22.03 4.10
N SER A 2 14.66 22.55 4.06
CA SER A 2 14.99 23.68 3.20
C SER A 2 14.95 23.31 1.70
N ASN A 3 14.71 24.30 0.83
CA ASN A 3 14.66 24.10 -0.62
C ASN A 3 16.00 23.56 -1.17
N GLU A 4 17.12 23.89 -0.54
CA GLU A 4 18.44 23.35 -0.89
C GLU A 4 18.58 21.86 -0.60
N THR A 5 18.02 21.37 0.51
CA THR A 5 18.03 19.95 0.85
C THR A 5 17.17 19.15 -0.13
N ARG A 6 16.02 19.72 -0.57
CA ARG A 6 15.18 19.14 -1.63
C ARG A 6 15.93 19.06 -2.96
N ALA A 7 16.58 20.15 -3.37
CA ALA A 7 17.33 20.18 -4.62
C ALA A 7 18.50 19.18 -4.65
N LYS A 8 19.18 18.96 -3.52
CA LYS A 8 20.24 17.94 -3.40
C LYS A 8 19.70 16.51 -3.51
N ILE A 9 18.54 16.21 -2.91
CA ILE A 9 17.93 14.89 -2.99
C ILE A 9 17.45 14.59 -4.42
N VAL A 10 16.85 15.57 -5.10
CA VAL A 10 16.38 15.42 -6.50
C VAL A 10 17.56 15.28 -7.47
N LYS A 11 18.69 15.95 -7.23
CA LYS A 11 19.92 15.79 -8.03
C LYS A 11 20.68 14.49 -7.75
N ALA A 12 20.55 13.91 -6.57
CA ALA A 12 21.26 12.69 -6.18
C ALA A 12 20.56 11.39 -6.62
N ALA A 13 19.32 11.43 -7.10
CA ALA A 13 18.63 10.28 -7.64
C ALA A 13 19.10 10.03 -9.09
N PRO A 14 19.85 8.95 -9.36
CA PRO A 14 20.48 8.72 -10.68
C PRO A 14 19.47 8.57 -11.82
N ASN A 15 18.20 8.33 -11.52
CA ASN A 15 17.13 8.32 -12.52
C ASN A 15 15.74 8.49 -11.83
N ARG A 16 15.33 9.75 -11.63
CA ARG A 16 14.07 10.05 -10.92
C ARG A 16 12.84 9.35 -11.53
N TRP A 17 12.84 9.18 -12.85
CA TRP A 17 11.75 8.49 -13.55
C TRP A 17 11.74 7.00 -13.29
N LEU A 18 12.92 6.37 -13.20
CA LEU A 18 13.02 4.96 -12.84
C LEU A 18 12.50 4.72 -11.42
N VAL A 19 12.89 5.56 -10.47
CA VAL A 19 12.38 5.49 -9.09
C VAL A 19 10.87 5.70 -9.06
N PHE A 20 10.36 6.65 -9.85
CA PHE A 20 8.93 6.89 -9.98
C PHE A 20 8.19 5.67 -10.53
N CYS A 21 8.68 5.05 -11.61
CA CYS A 21 8.09 3.84 -12.18
C CYS A 21 8.07 2.68 -11.18
N ILE A 22 9.18 2.44 -10.47
CA ILE A 22 9.25 1.39 -9.44
C ILE A 22 8.22 1.65 -8.32
N LEU A 23 8.13 2.88 -7.83
CA LEU A 23 7.16 3.25 -6.79
C LEU A 23 5.71 3.10 -7.27
N THR A 24 5.43 3.46 -8.52
CA THR A 24 4.09 3.32 -9.12
C THR A 24 3.71 1.85 -9.26
N LEU A 25 4.60 1.02 -9.81
CA LEU A 25 4.39 -0.43 -9.93
C LEU A 25 4.20 -1.08 -8.56
N SER A 26 5.07 -0.75 -7.60
CA SER A 26 4.93 -1.28 -6.24
C SER A 26 3.62 -0.85 -5.57
N GLY A 27 3.14 0.38 -5.86
CA GLY A 27 1.86 0.89 -5.39
C GLY A 27 0.65 0.12 -5.94
N GLY A 28 0.67 -0.23 -7.23
CA GLY A 28 -0.36 -1.07 -7.84
C GLY A 28 -0.37 -2.48 -7.24
N ILE A 29 0.81 -3.12 -7.15
CA ILE A 29 0.93 -4.49 -6.63
C ILE A 29 0.57 -4.57 -5.13
N ALA A 30 0.99 -3.60 -4.31
CA ALA A 30 0.77 -3.62 -2.87
C ALA A 30 -0.71 -3.68 -2.50
N PHE A 31 -1.57 -3.00 -3.25
CA PHE A 31 -3.01 -2.96 -2.99
C PHE A 31 -3.80 -4.09 -3.66
N LYS A 32 -3.17 -4.84 -4.57
CA LYS A 32 -3.83 -5.97 -5.23
C LYS A 32 -4.28 -7.05 -4.26
N LEU A 33 -3.49 -7.28 -3.21
CA LEU A 33 -3.83 -8.26 -2.18
C LEU A 33 -5.12 -7.90 -1.42
N SER A 34 -5.34 -6.62 -1.13
CA SER A 34 -6.58 -6.16 -0.50
C SER A 34 -7.79 -6.20 -1.43
N SER A 35 -7.56 -6.10 -2.75
CA SER A 35 -8.60 -6.21 -3.79
C SER A 35 -8.95 -7.66 -4.15
N MET A 36 -8.20 -8.66 -3.65
CA MET A 36 -8.51 -10.08 -3.88
C MET A 36 -9.94 -10.46 -3.49
N LYS A 37 -10.49 -9.82 -2.46
CA LYS A 37 -11.88 -10.02 -2.03
C LYS A 37 -12.92 -9.79 -3.14
N ASP A 38 -12.62 -8.88 -4.06
CA ASP A 38 -13.57 -8.51 -5.12
C ASP A 38 -13.60 -9.58 -6.23
N MET A 39 -12.45 -10.21 -6.52
CA MET A 39 -12.31 -11.24 -7.54
C MET A 39 -12.56 -12.66 -7.00
N PHE A 40 -12.14 -12.94 -5.77
CA PHE A 40 -12.16 -14.29 -5.18
C PHE A 40 -13.16 -14.42 -4.04
N TYR A 41 -14.19 -13.57 -3.99
CA TYR A 41 -15.20 -13.58 -2.93
C TYR A 41 -15.87 -14.96 -2.76
N VAL A 42 -16.37 -15.54 -3.86
CA VAL A 42 -17.03 -16.84 -3.84
C VAL A 42 -16.06 -17.99 -3.49
N PRO A 43 -14.87 -18.10 -4.13
CA PRO A 43 -13.86 -19.06 -3.70
C PRO A 43 -13.48 -18.95 -2.23
N MET A 44 -13.32 -17.72 -1.70
CA MET A 44 -13.00 -17.51 -0.29
C MET A 44 -14.10 -18.05 0.63
N GLN A 45 -15.38 -17.85 0.28
CA GLN A 45 -16.49 -18.44 1.04
C GLN A 45 -16.44 -19.96 1.03
N GLN A 46 -16.23 -20.57 -0.13
CA GLN A 46 -16.24 -22.01 -0.29
C GLN A 46 -15.06 -22.71 0.39
N PHE A 47 -13.85 -22.19 0.21
CA PHE A 47 -12.62 -22.81 0.73
C PHE A 47 -12.31 -22.45 2.18
N MET A 48 -12.67 -21.25 2.63
CA MET A 48 -12.46 -20.83 4.01
C MET A 48 -13.68 -21.07 4.91
N GLY A 49 -14.83 -21.43 4.33
CA GLY A 49 -16.09 -21.63 5.07
C GLY A 49 -16.62 -20.35 5.72
N LEU A 50 -16.32 -19.18 5.15
CA LEU A 50 -16.69 -17.90 5.71
C LEU A 50 -18.09 -17.45 5.29
N SER A 51 -18.89 -16.97 6.24
CA SER A 51 -20.16 -16.33 5.94
C SER A 51 -19.95 -14.90 5.39
N ASN A 52 -20.97 -14.38 4.68
CA ASN A 52 -20.96 -12.98 4.22
C ASN A 52 -20.75 -11.98 5.37
N THR A 53 -21.35 -12.24 6.53
CA THR A 53 -21.21 -11.42 7.73
C THR A 53 -19.77 -11.41 8.26
N GLN A 54 -19.09 -12.56 8.22
CA GLN A 54 -17.70 -12.68 8.65
C GLN A 54 -16.74 -11.95 7.73
N ILE A 55 -16.94 -12.09 6.41
CA ILE A 55 -16.14 -11.34 5.44
C ILE A 55 -16.40 -9.83 5.60
N GLY A 56 -17.66 -9.42 5.68
CA GLY A 56 -18.04 -8.02 5.94
C GLY A 56 -17.46 -7.47 7.24
N GLY A 57 -17.42 -8.27 8.30
CA GLY A 57 -16.80 -7.92 9.58
C GLY A 57 -15.28 -7.65 9.45
N ALA A 58 -14.57 -8.52 8.73
CA ALA A 58 -13.14 -8.36 8.48
C ALA A 58 -12.84 -7.11 7.64
N LEU A 59 -13.69 -6.82 6.63
CA LEU A 59 -13.57 -5.60 5.82
C LEU A 59 -13.86 -4.34 6.63
N SER A 60 -14.84 -4.39 7.53
CA SER A 60 -15.13 -3.28 8.44
C SER A 60 -13.97 -3.02 9.40
N ALA A 61 -13.37 -4.08 9.95
CA ALA A 61 -12.18 -3.97 10.79
C ALA A 61 -11.00 -3.35 10.01
N TYR A 62 -10.78 -3.80 8.76
CA TYR A 62 -9.79 -3.20 7.87
C TYR A 62 -10.04 -1.69 7.70
N GLY A 63 -11.27 -1.27 7.38
CA GLY A 63 -11.63 0.13 7.18
C GLY A 63 -11.46 1.00 8.43
N ILE A 64 -11.74 0.46 9.63
CA ILE A 64 -11.51 1.15 10.90
C ILE A 64 -9.99 1.36 11.12
N VAL A 65 -9.19 0.32 10.95
CA VAL A 65 -7.73 0.40 11.07
C VAL A 65 -7.15 1.37 10.04
N GLN A 66 -7.63 1.33 8.80
CA GLN A 66 -7.25 2.27 7.74
C GLN A 66 -7.55 3.72 8.14
N THR A 67 -8.75 4.01 8.60
CA THR A 67 -9.17 5.38 8.95
C THR A 67 -8.34 5.96 10.09
N ILE A 68 -8.17 5.21 11.17
CA ILE A 68 -7.35 5.62 12.31
C ILE A 68 -5.87 5.70 11.91
N GLY A 69 -5.45 4.72 11.13
CA GLY A 69 -4.07 4.54 10.71
C GLY A 69 -3.57 5.61 9.75
N LEU A 70 -4.42 6.17 8.88
CA LEU A 70 -4.05 7.28 8.02
C LEU A 70 -3.59 8.50 8.82
N ILE A 71 -4.26 8.79 9.94
CA ILE A 71 -3.88 9.90 10.83
C ILE A 71 -2.52 9.59 11.48
N ALA A 72 -2.34 8.39 12.02
CA ALA A 72 -1.08 7.97 12.63
C ALA A 72 0.06 7.89 11.61
N GLY A 73 -0.24 7.45 10.39
CA GLY A 73 0.72 7.28 9.29
C GLY A 73 1.42 8.59 8.89
N ILE A 74 0.75 9.73 9.03
CA ILE A 74 1.34 11.05 8.77
C ILE A 74 2.55 11.29 9.68
N TYR A 75 2.46 10.91 10.95
CA TYR A 75 3.55 11.05 11.92
C TYR A 75 4.62 9.97 11.73
N ILE A 76 4.19 8.72 11.56
CA ILE A 76 5.07 7.55 11.42
C ILE A 76 5.99 7.68 10.20
N CYS A 77 5.48 8.19 9.08
CA CYS A 77 6.26 8.34 7.84
C CYS A 77 7.45 9.31 7.96
N ASP A 78 7.50 10.14 9.00
CA ASP A 78 8.60 11.06 9.27
C ASP A 78 9.66 10.50 10.20
N MET A 79 9.31 9.51 11.03
CA MET A 79 10.21 8.94 12.03
C MET A 79 11.24 7.99 11.43
N PHE A 80 10.89 7.30 10.34
CA PHE A 80 11.72 6.24 9.78
C PHE A 80 12.17 6.53 8.34
N SER A 81 13.23 5.84 7.92
CA SER A 81 13.72 5.93 6.55
C SER A 81 12.72 5.31 5.56
N LYS A 82 12.32 6.09 4.56
CA LYS A 82 11.31 5.71 3.55
C LYS A 82 11.65 4.40 2.83
N LYS A 83 12.94 4.17 2.55
CA LYS A 83 13.43 2.96 1.88
C LYS A 83 13.08 1.70 2.69
N TYR A 84 13.36 1.71 4.00
CA TYR A 84 13.09 0.56 4.86
C TYR A 84 11.61 0.37 5.12
N MET A 85 10.85 1.45 5.23
CA MET A 85 9.40 1.38 5.40
C MET A 85 8.72 0.76 4.18
N ILE A 86 9.02 1.25 2.97
CA ILE A 86 8.46 0.70 1.74
C ILE A 86 8.86 -0.77 1.57
N GLY A 87 10.16 -1.09 1.70
CA GLY A 87 10.65 -2.47 1.55
C GLY A 87 10.06 -3.41 2.59
N GLY A 88 10.04 -3.00 3.86
CA GLY A 88 9.48 -3.79 4.96
C GLY A 88 7.98 -4.03 4.80
N SER A 89 7.22 -3.01 4.42
CA SER A 89 5.78 -3.16 4.16
C SER A 89 5.49 -4.13 3.01
N LEU A 90 6.25 -4.04 1.90
CA LEU A 90 6.08 -4.95 0.76
C LEU A 90 6.41 -6.40 1.11
N ILE A 91 7.50 -6.63 1.86
CA ILE A 91 7.86 -7.96 2.35
C ILE A 91 6.78 -8.48 3.29
N GLY A 92 6.30 -7.65 4.22
CA GLY A 92 5.22 -8.02 5.13
C GLY A 92 3.91 -8.34 4.42
N LEU A 93 3.52 -7.53 3.42
CA LEU A 93 2.34 -7.80 2.59
C LEU A 93 2.50 -9.11 1.82
N GLY A 94 3.69 -9.40 1.27
CA GLY A 94 3.99 -10.67 0.63
C GLY A 94 3.85 -11.86 1.59
N ALA A 95 4.35 -11.73 2.82
CA ALA A 95 4.20 -12.77 3.84
C ALA A 95 2.73 -13.02 4.22
N VAL A 96 1.93 -11.95 4.36
CA VAL A 96 0.48 -12.07 4.58
C VAL A 96 -0.22 -12.74 3.38
N GLY A 97 0.21 -12.45 2.14
CA GLY A 97 -0.31 -13.12 0.95
C GLY A 97 -0.04 -14.63 0.97
N VAL A 98 1.19 -15.04 1.33
CA VAL A 98 1.53 -16.46 1.52
C VAL A 98 0.70 -17.09 2.64
N TYR A 99 0.50 -16.39 3.76
CA TYR A 99 -0.36 -16.88 4.83
C TYR A 99 -1.81 -17.06 4.36
N LEU A 100 -2.37 -16.09 3.63
CA LEU A 100 -3.75 -16.20 3.10
C LEU A 100 -3.91 -17.36 2.11
N SER A 101 -2.86 -17.75 1.40
CA SER A 101 -2.89 -18.93 0.51
C SER A 101 -3.06 -20.26 1.24
N THR A 102 -2.88 -20.31 2.56
CA THR A 102 -3.19 -21.48 3.41
C THR A 102 -4.66 -21.61 3.78
N PHE A 103 -5.51 -20.71 3.27
CA PHE A 103 -6.94 -20.66 3.56
C PHE A 103 -7.27 -20.68 5.06
N PRO A 104 -6.78 -19.71 5.84
CA PRO A 104 -7.00 -19.67 7.27
C PRO A 104 -8.50 -19.48 7.59
N GLY A 105 -8.96 -20.04 8.71
CA GLY A 105 -10.32 -19.79 9.20
C GLY A 105 -10.55 -18.32 9.57
N TYR A 106 -11.78 -18.00 10.02
CA TYR A 106 -12.22 -16.61 10.27
C TYR A 106 -11.25 -15.74 11.08
N TRP A 107 -10.72 -16.23 12.19
CA TRP A 107 -9.81 -15.46 13.03
C TRP A 107 -8.47 -15.17 12.35
N GLY A 108 -7.95 -16.13 11.59
CA GLY A 108 -6.74 -15.94 10.80
C GLY A 108 -6.97 -14.95 9.65
N PHE A 109 -8.12 -15.03 8.99
CA PHE A 109 -8.54 -14.09 7.95
C PHE A 109 -8.67 -12.66 8.51
N LEU A 110 -9.35 -12.48 9.65
CA LEU A 110 -9.50 -11.20 10.32
C LEU A 110 -8.14 -10.59 10.72
N ALA A 111 -7.26 -11.41 11.30
CA ALA A 111 -5.91 -10.98 11.66
C ALA A 111 -5.08 -10.57 10.44
N ALA A 112 -5.14 -11.33 9.35
CA ALA A 112 -4.45 -11.03 8.10
C ALA A 112 -4.91 -9.68 7.53
N PHE A 113 -6.21 -9.40 7.48
CA PHE A 113 -6.76 -8.13 7.02
C PHE A 113 -6.36 -6.95 7.92
N GLY A 114 -6.32 -7.16 9.24
CA GLY A 114 -5.82 -6.14 10.17
C GLY A 114 -4.34 -5.81 9.93
N VAL A 115 -3.49 -6.83 9.75
CA VAL A 115 -2.07 -6.64 9.43
C VAL A 115 -1.89 -5.97 8.08
N MET A 116 -2.68 -6.36 7.06
CA MET A 116 -2.66 -5.70 5.74
C MET A 116 -3.02 -4.22 5.83
N ALA A 117 -4.02 -3.84 6.63
CA ALA A 117 -4.38 -2.45 6.85
C ALA A 117 -3.20 -1.66 7.46
N ILE A 118 -2.52 -2.22 8.46
CA ILE A 118 -1.36 -1.58 9.08
C ILE A 118 -0.20 -1.43 8.09
N LEU A 119 0.16 -2.49 7.39
CA LEU A 119 1.29 -2.48 6.46
C LEU A 119 1.01 -1.65 5.21
N GLY A 120 -0.18 -1.77 4.63
CA GLY A 120 -0.56 -1.08 3.40
C GLY A 120 -0.94 0.38 3.64
N GLU A 121 -1.91 0.62 4.50
CA GLU A 121 -2.55 1.93 4.63
C GLU A 121 -1.84 2.84 5.65
N VAL A 122 -1.35 2.28 6.75
CA VAL A 122 -0.69 3.07 7.79
C VAL A 122 0.78 3.29 7.47
N THR A 123 1.47 2.26 6.97
CA THR A 123 2.92 2.31 6.79
C THR A 123 3.32 2.62 5.34
N TYR A 124 2.81 1.86 4.38
CA TYR A 124 3.23 1.96 2.99
C TYR A 124 2.69 3.21 2.28
N TRP A 125 1.36 3.45 2.35
CA TRP A 125 0.70 4.49 1.57
C TRP A 125 1.20 5.91 1.87
N PRO A 126 1.26 6.38 3.12
CA PRO A 126 1.77 7.71 3.44
C PRO A 126 3.22 7.92 3.02
N VAL A 127 4.04 6.86 3.14
CA VAL A 127 5.45 6.91 2.75
C VAL A 127 5.61 6.95 1.24
N LEU A 128 4.78 6.20 0.49
CA LEU A 128 4.73 6.25 -0.97
C LEU A 128 4.37 7.66 -1.46
N LEU A 129 3.27 8.23 -0.96
CA LEU A 129 2.85 9.59 -1.33
C LEU A 129 3.94 10.62 -1.03
N LYS A 130 4.60 10.49 0.12
CA LYS A 130 5.71 11.37 0.47
C LYS A 130 6.93 11.18 -0.43
N ALA A 131 7.25 9.95 -0.81
CA ALA A 131 8.33 9.66 -1.75
C ALA A 131 8.05 10.27 -3.13
N ILE A 132 6.84 10.11 -3.66
CA ILE A 132 6.40 10.73 -4.92
C ILE A 132 6.48 12.25 -4.84
N ARG A 133 6.02 12.84 -3.73
CA ARG A 133 6.10 14.28 -3.51
C ARG A 133 7.55 14.80 -3.52
N LEU A 134 8.50 14.02 -3.05
CA LEU A 134 9.92 14.38 -3.05
C LEU A 134 10.58 14.28 -4.43
N LEU A 135 10.01 13.49 -5.35
CA LEU A 135 10.49 13.35 -6.73
C LEU A 135 10.01 14.48 -7.66
N GLY A 136 8.90 15.16 -7.31
CA GLY A 136 8.33 16.25 -8.10
C GLY A 136 8.67 17.64 -7.56
N ASP A 137 8.73 18.63 -8.47
CA ASP A 137 8.75 20.05 -8.12
C ASP A 137 7.33 20.53 -7.81
N GLU A 138 7.17 21.65 -7.10
CA GLU A 138 5.84 22.19 -6.73
C GLU A 138 4.90 22.35 -7.94
N LYS A 139 5.44 22.73 -9.11
CA LYS A 139 4.69 22.90 -10.36
C LYS A 139 4.29 21.58 -11.02
N THR A 140 4.99 20.49 -10.72
CA THR A 140 4.79 19.18 -11.38
C THR A 140 4.14 18.15 -10.47
N GLN A 141 3.92 18.44 -9.18
CA GLN A 141 3.36 17.50 -8.21
C GLN A 141 2.01 16.93 -8.64
N GLY A 142 1.08 17.78 -9.12
CA GLY A 142 -0.23 17.32 -9.58
C GLY A 142 -0.12 16.29 -10.72
N ARG A 143 0.81 16.49 -11.66
CA ARG A 143 1.07 15.54 -12.75
C ARG A 143 1.66 14.22 -12.22
N MET A 144 2.57 14.29 -11.24
CA MET A 144 3.18 13.11 -10.64
C MET A 144 2.14 12.24 -9.92
N PHE A 145 1.22 12.85 -9.18
CA PHE A 145 0.11 12.12 -8.56
C PHE A 145 -0.86 11.55 -9.59
N GLY A 146 -1.19 12.31 -10.65
CA GLY A 146 -2.01 11.82 -11.76
C GLY A 146 -1.37 10.61 -12.46
N PHE A 147 -0.08 10.65 -12.73
CA PHE A 147 0.66 9.52 -13.31
C PHE A 147 0.78 8.34 -12.35
N LEU A 148 0.89 8.58 -11.04
CA LEU A 148 0.86 7.52 -10.03
C LEU A 148 -0.47 6.76 -10.09
N GLU A 149 -1.59 7.47 -10.05
CA GLU A 149 -2.92 6.85 -10.10
C GLU A 149 -3.21 6.15 -11.44
N MET A 150 -2.81 6.77 -12.55
CA MET A 150 -2.90 6.15 -13.85
C MET A 150 -2.08 4.85 -13.93
N GLY A 151 -0.84 4.87 -13.45
CA GLY A 151 0.03 3.70 -13.45
C GLY A 151 -0.49 2.59 -12.54
N ARG A 152 -1.05 2.93 -11.38
CA ARG A 152 -1.73 1.96 -10.50
C ARG A 152 -2.94 1.33 -11.19
N GLY A 153 -3.78 2.16 -11.84
CA GLY A 153 -4.93 1.65 -12.60
C GLY A 153 -4.52 0.71 -13.74
N ILE A 154 -3.40 0.99 -14.44
CA ILE A 154 -2.87 0.09 -15.46
C ILE A 154 -2.45 -1.25 -14.84
N VAL A 155 -1.75 -1.24 -13.72
CA VAL A 155 -1.37 -2.47 -13.00
C VAL A 155 -2.61 -3.25 -12.56
N ASP A 156 -3.65 -2.57 -12.10
CA ASP A 156 -4.92 -3.20 -11.68
C ASP A 156 -5.64 -3.91 -12.83
N VAL A 157 -5.49 -3.42 -14.06
CA VAL A 157 -6.11 -4.04 -15.26
C VAL A 157 -5.29 -5.22 -15.77
N ILE A 158 -3.96 -5.16 -15.65
CA ILE A 158 -3.05 -6.18 -16.22
C ILE A 158 -2.90 -7.40 -15.31
N ILE A 159 -2.94 -7.20 -13.99
CA ILE A 159 -2.75 -8.23 -12.97
C ILE A 159 -4.05 -8.53 -12.25
#